data_5ca53cc150c4e54ca38d077acd617b5e
#
_entry.id   5ca53cc150c4e54ca38d077acd617b5e
#
_cell.length_a   1.000
_cell.length_b   1.000
_cell.length_c   1.000
_cell.angle_alpha   90.00
_cell.angle_beta   90.00
_cell.angle_gamma   90.00
#
_symmetry.space_group_name_H-M   'P 1'
#
loop_
_entity.id
_entity.type
_entity.pdbx_description
1 polymer ?
#
loop_
_entity_poly.entity_id
_entity_poly.type
_entity_poly.pdbx_seq_one_letter_code
_entity_poly.pdbx_strand_id
1 'polypeptide(L)'
;AVAGGRAIVASRGKGQRRIENAVISVGSGSLSVEALCDSGNTLTDVASGLPVVIVSENLAQKLRSADGVRIEGFVEAATVGGQFSLPIVGLDGVTVCGRTVKAYAALSERTFDGYEAILQNTMFDGGRGGRGLSAKR
;
A
#
# COMPACT_ATOMS: atom_id res chain seq x y z
N ALA A 1 15.13 1.68 13.87
CA ALA A 1 14.47 2.69 13.81
C ALA A 1 13.03 2.49 13.84
N VAL A 2 12.48 3.20 14.55
CA VAL A 2 11.22 3.12 14.67
C VAL A 2 10.51 3.72 13.62
N ALA A 3 9.72 3.08 13.03
CA ALA A 3 9.03 3.64 12.03
C ALA A 3 7.98 4.42 12.56
N GLY A 4 7.98 5.32 12.92
CA GLY A 4 6.99 6.05 13.48
C GLY A 4 5.81 6.34 12.67
N GLY A 5 5.59 5.64 11.66
CA GLY A 5 4.46 5.92 10.83
C GLY A 5 3.16 5.75 11.58
N ARG A 6 2.28 6.70 11.43
CA ARG A 6 1.09 6.62 12.05
C ARG A 6 0.03 7.07 11.14
N ALA A 7 -0.98 6.39 10.94
CA ALA A 7 -2.07 6.79 10.09
C ALA A 7 -3.30 6.00 10.42
N ILE A 8 -4.42 6.49 10.00
CA ILE A 8 -5.64 5.81 10.22
C ILE A 8 -6.06 5.13 8.98
N VAL A 9 -6.27 3.85 9.07
CA VAL A 9 -6.75 3.08 7.97
C VAL A 9 -8.18 2.78 8.32
N ALA A 10 -9.06 3.63 7.97
CA ALA A 10 -10.41 3.40 8.31
C ALA A 10 -11.22 3.43 7.09
N SER A 11 -11.97 2.43 6.89
CA SER A 11 -12.85 2.42 5.81
C SER A 11 -14.05 3.18 6.22
N ARG A 12 -14.26 4.31 5.65
CA ARG A 12 -15.30 5.06 6.05
C ARG A 12 -16.38 4.86 5.16
N GLY A 13 -16.96 4.33 4.72
CA GLY A 13 -18.06 4.17 3.88
C GLY A 13 -18.30 5.27 2.90
N LYS A 14 -17.81 6.45 3.20
CA LYS A 14 -17.96 7.48 2.27
C LYS A 14 -16.87 7.62 1.31
N GLY A 15 -15.77 6.98 1.51
CA GLY A 15 -14.66 7.10 0.60
C GLY A 15 -14.95 6.35 -0.67
N GLN A 16 -14.21 6.67 -1.71
CA GLN A 16 -14.30 5.94 -2.95
C GLN A 16 -13.52 4.67 -2.85
N ARG A 17 -14.08 3.60 -3.31
CA ARG A 17 -13.47 2.30 -3.25
C ARG A 17 -13.66 1.59 -4.57
N ARG A 18 -12.62 1.03 -5.10
CA ARG A 18 -12.71 0.26 -6.33
C ARG A 18 -11.61 -0.80 -6.33
N ILE A 19 -11.85 -1.86 -7.05
CA ILE A 19 -10.86 -2.94 -7.18
C ILE A 19 -10.15 -2.75 -8.50
N GLU A 20 -8.82 -2.78 -8.46
CA GLU A 20 -8.00 -2.65 -9.64
C GLU A 20 -6.93 -3.73 -9.62
N ASN A 21 -6.44 -4.08 -10.77
CA ASN A 21 -5.31 -4.99 -10.84
C ASN A 21 -4.05 -4.19 -10.54
N ALA A 22 -3.23 -4.70 -9.64
CA ALA A 22 -1.99 -4.04 -9.27
C ALA A 22 -0.82 -4.98 -9.52
N VAL A 23 0.27 -4.44 -10.00
CA VAL A 23 1.51 -5.20 -10.16
C VAL A 23 2.49 -4.69 -9.13
N ILE A 24 2.93 -5.57 -8.25
CA ILE A 24 3.85 -5.22 -7.19
C ILE A 24 5.22 -5.74 -7.58
N SER A 25 6.18 -4.84 -7.70
CA SER A 25 7.54 -5.19 -8.10
C SER A 25 8.43 -5.18 -6.88
N VAL A 26 9.13 -6.28 -6.66
CA VAL A 26 10.01 -6.40 -5.51
C VAL A 26 11.16 -7.32 -5.91
N GLY A 27 12.38 -6.87 -5.65
CA GLY A 27 13.56 -7.62 -6.04
C GLY A 27 13.57 -7.80 -7.55
N SER A 28 13.77 -9.01 -8.00
CA SER A 28 13.82 -9.28 -9.43
C SER A 28 12.48 -9.78 -9.97
N GLY A 29 11.45 -9.78 -9.14
CA GLY A 29 10.17 -10.32 -9.56
C GLY A 29 9.03 -9.36 -9.44
N SER A 30 7.89 -9.79 -9.90
CA SER A 30 6.68 -9.01 -9.74
C SER A 30 5.50 -9.93 -9.48
N LEU A 31 4.49 -9.39 -8.84
CA LEU A 31 3.29 -10.13 -8.50
C LEU A 31 2.09 -9.32 -8.95
N SER A 32 1.15 -9.98 -9.59
CA SER A 32 -0.07 -9.31 -10.05
C SER A 32 -1.19 -9.72 -9.10
N VAL A 33 -1.84 -8.76 -8.51
CA VAL A 33 -2.88 -9.03 -7.52
C VAL A 33 -4.05 -8.08 -7.71
N GLU A 34 -5.19 -8.47 -7.15
CA GLU A 34 -6.32 -7.56 -7.08
C GLU A 34 -6.12 -6.67 -5.88
N ALA A 35 -6.34 -5.40 -6.04
CA ALA A 35 -6.11 -4.45 -4.96
C ALA A 35 -7.32 -3.54 -4.78
N LEU A 36 -7.60 -3.23 -3.54
CA LEU A 36 -8.66 -2.29 -3.21
C LEU A 36 -8.04 -0.91 -3.15
N CYS A 37 -8.51 0.00 -3.97
CA CYS A 37 -8.07 1.37 -3.92
C CYS A 37 -9.06 2.12 -3.05
N ASP A 38 -8.61 2.54 -1.88
CA ASP A 38 -9.49 3.07 -0.85
C ASP A 38 -9.02 4.46 -0.43
N SER A 39 -9.84 5.45 -0.63
CA SER A 39 -9.46 6.79 -0.27
C SER A 39 -9.34 6.97 1.24
N GLY A 40 -9.86 6.04 2.02
CA GLY A 40 -9.70 6.09 3.46
C GLY A 40 -8.35 5.62 3.95
N ASN A 41 -7.56 5.00 3.08
CA ASN A 41 -6.23 4.56 3.48
C ASN A 41 -5.26 5.71 3.27
N THR A 42 -4.69 6.24 4.35
CA THR A 42 -3.73 7.32 4.26
C THR A 42 -2.44 6.96 4.96
N LEU A 43 -2.15 5.68 5.10
CA LEU A 43 -0.98 5.23 5.81
C LEU A 43 0.30 5.62 5.08
N THR A 44 1.20 6.24 5.79
CA THR A 44 2.44 6.75 5.22
C THR A 44 3.59 6.46 6.17
N ASP A 45 4.74 6.14 5.60
CA ASP A 45 5.92 5.95 6.42
C ASP A 45 6.50 7.33 6.73
N VAL A 46 6.57 7.68 8.00
CA VAL A 46 6.98 9.01 8.40
C VAL A 46 8.39 9.32 7.96
N ALA A 47 9.29 8.38 8.04
CA ALA A 47 10.68 8.65 7.73
C ALA A 47 10.90 8.95 6.25
N SER A 48 10.24 8.24 5.38
CA SER A 48 10.47 8.41 3.95
C SER A 48 9.41 9.24 3.25
N GLY A 49 8.25 9.38 3.87
CA GLY A 49 7.14 10.05 3.21
C GLY A 49 6.44 9.18 2.18
N LEU A 50 6.87 7.94 2.03
CA LEU A 50 6.28 7.08 1.01
C LEU A 50 4.97 6.46 1.50
N PRO A 51 4.05 6.23 0.58
CA PRO A 51 2.80 5.58 0.98
C PRO A 51 3.04 4.14 1.37
N VAL A 52 2.18 3.62 2.21
CA VAL A 52 2.27 2.24 2.66
C VAL A 52 1.00 1.54 2.21
N VAL A 53 1.17 0.42 1.51
CA VAL A 53 0.03 -0.38 1.11
C VAL A 53 -0.08 -1.53 2.10
N ILE A 54 -1.28 -1.96 2.41
CA ILE A 54 -1.47 -3.05 3.35
C ILE A 54 -1.73 -4.31 2.55
N VAL A 55 -0.98 -5.37 2.83
CA VAL A 55 -1.13 -6.60 2.06
C VAL A 55 -1.69 -7.69 2.95
N SER A 56 -2.42 -8.61 2.34
CA SER A 56 -3.02 -9.72 3.06
C SER A 56 -1.95 -10.69 3.54
N GLU A 57 -2.34 -11.61 4.40
CA GLU A 57 -1.41 -12.61 4.88
C GLU A 57 -0.83 -13.43 3.71
N ASN A 58 -1.65 -13.78 2.75
CA ASN A 58 -1.20 -14.56 1.63
C ASN A 58 -0.15 -13.82 0.81
N LEU A 59 -0.39 -12.56 0.51
CA LEU A 59 0.56 -11.77 -0.23
C LEU A 59 1.81 -11.49 0.62
N ALA A 60 1.63 -11.30 1.93
CA ALA A 60 2.76 -11.07 2.81
C ALA A 60 3.73 -12.24 2.79
N GLN A 61 3.21 -13.46 2.75
CA GLN A 61 4.10 -14.63 2.69
C GLN A 61 4.88 -14.66 1.40
N LYS A 62 4.26 -14.27 0.30
CA LYS A 62 4.96 -14.25 -0.97
C LYS A 62 6.04 -13.17 -0.96
N LEU A 63 5.76 -12.03 -0.35
CA LEU A 63 6.75 -10.97 -0.28
C LEU A 63 7.92 -11.37 0.62
N ARG A 64 7.64 -12.04 1.73
CA ARG A 64 8.71 -12.47 2.61
C ARG A 64 9.64 -13.48 1.95
N SER A 65 9.12 -14.21 0.97
CA SER A 65 9.91 -15.21 0.29
C SER A 65 10.72 -14.66 -0.86
N ALA A 66 10.52 -13.40 -1.22
CA ALA A 66 11.22 -12.83 -2.36
C ALA A 66 12.66 -12.51 -1.97
N ASP A 67 13.56 -12.69 -2.93
CA ASP A 67 14.97 -12.44 -2.67
C ASP A 67 15.22 -10.98 -2.34
N GLY A 68 16.01 -10.76 -1.33
CA GLY A 68 16.41 -9.40 -0.98
C GLY A 68 15.39 -8.64 -0.15
N VAL A 69 14.28 -9.24 0.15
CA VAL A 69 13.26 -8.56 0.94
C VAL A 69 13.55 -8.76 2.41
N ARG A 70 13.47 -7.68 3.16
CA ARG A 70 13.63 -7.79 4.60
C ARG A 70 12.79 -6.72 5.27
N ILE A 71 12.49 -6.95 6.54
CA ILE A 71 11.72 -5.99 7.31
C ILE A 71 12.57 -4.75 7.52
N GLU A 72 12.04 -3.61 7.18
CA GLU A 72 12.77 -2.35 7.30
C GLU A 72 12.24 -1.47 8.41
N GLY A 73 11.20 -1.86 9.07
CA GLY A 73 10.63 -1.07 10.16
C GLY A 73 9.21 -1.50 10.41
N PHE A 74 8.47 -0.66 11.10
CA PHE A 74 7.08 -0.95 11.44
C PHE A 74 6.27 0.33 11.29
N VAL A 75 5.00 0.17 10.99
CA VAL A 75 4.08 1.30 11.01
C VAL A 75 2.94 0.95 11.94
N GLU A 76 2.34 1.97 12.50
CA GLU A 76 1.18 1.76 13.34
C GLU A 76 -0.06 2.14 12.56
N ALA A 77 -1.00 1.27 12.52
CA ALA A 77 -2.24 1.48 11.80
C ALA A 77 -3.39 1.44 12.80
N ALA A 78 -4.23 2.45 12.75
CA ALA A 78 -5.39 2.50 13.60
C ALA A 78 -6.61 2.21 12.75
N THR A 79 -7.38 1.23 13.17
CA THR A 79 -8.57 0.84 12.46
C THR A 79 -9.72 0.76 13.45
N VAL A 80 -10.89 0.47 12.95
CA VAL A 80 -12.04 0.26 13.80
C VAL A 80 -11.77 -0.84 14.81
N GLY A 81 -10.99 -1.82 14.44
CA GLY A 81 -10.70 -2.93 15.34
C GLY A 81 -9.59 -2.66 16.33
N GLY A 82 -8.98 -1.50 16.29
CA GLY A 82 -7.92 -1.16 17.24
C GLY A 82 -6.67 -0.67 16.55
N GLN A 83 -5.60 -0.63 17.28
CA GLN A 83 -4.31 -0.23 16.77
C GLN A 83 -3.43 -1.44 16.56
N PHE A 84 -2.72 -1.47 15.46
CA PHE A 84 -1.84 -2.58 15.13
C PHE A 84 -0.50 -2.04 14.70
N SER A 85 0.56 -2.77 15.04
CA SER A 85 1.90 -2.45 14.56
C SER A 85 2.24 -3.50 13.51
N LEU A 86 2.51 -3.05 12.31
CA LEU A 86 2.75 -3.96 11.19
C LEU A 86 4.15 -3.77 10.65
N PRO A 87 4.86 -4.88 10.40
CA PRO A 87 6.18 -4.75 9.79
C PRO A 87 6.06 -4.29 8.35
N ILE A 88 7.03 -3.51 7.89
CA ILE A 88 7.01 -3.03 6.52
C ILE A 88 8.23 -3.52 5.75
N VAL A 89 8.03 -3.74 4.47
CA VAL A 89 9.11 -4.08 3.55
C VAL A 89 9.05 -3.10 2.39
N GLY A 90 10.19 -2.77 1.83
CA GLY A 90 10.23 -1.86 0.70
C GLY A 90 9.85 -2.55 -0.58
N LEU A 91 9.07 -1.88 -1.40
CA LEU A 91 8.71 -2.36 -2.71
C LEU A 91 9.40 -1.48 -3.74
N ASP A 92 9.78 -2.06 -4.86
CA ASP A 92 10.37 -1.28 -5.92
C ASP A 92 9.32 -0.46 -6.63
N GLY A 93 8.10 -0.93 -6.67
CA GLY A 93 7.03 -0.16 -7.24
C GLY A 93 5.69 -0.87 -7.16
N VAL A 94 4.65 -0.10 -7.23
CA VAL A 94 3.28 -0.60 -7.34
C VAL A 94 2.69 0.08 -8.55
N THR A 95 2.24 -0.71 -9.51
CA THR A 95 1.70 -0.18 -10.76
C THR A 95 0.22 -0.45 -10.86
N VAL A 96 -0.55 0.60 -11.07
CA VAL A 96 -1.99 0.48 -11.26
C VAL A 96 -2.36 1.41 -12.41
N CYS A 97 -3.10 0.91 -13.35
CA CYS A 97 -3.57 1.69 -14.50
C CYS A 97 -2.42 2.43 -15.19
N GLY A 98 -1.30 1.74 -15.32
CA GLY A 98 -0.16 2.29 -16.03
C GLY A 98 0.71 3.27 -15.25
N ARG A 99 0.37 3.54 -14.00
CA ARG A 99 1.15 4.47 -13.19
C ARG A 99 1.86 3.70 -12.09
N THR A 100 3.14 3.93 -11.95
CA THR A 100 3.97 3.24 -10.95
C THR A 100 4.39 4.20 -9.86
N VAL A 101 4.24 3.77 -8.63
CA VAL A 101 4.58 4.56 -7.45
C VAL A 101 5.43 3.71 -6.52
N LYS A 102 6.47 4.29 -5.96
CA LYS A 102 7.27 3.60 -4.98
C LYS A 102 6.54 3.60 -3.65
N ALA A 103 6.61 2.50 -2.94
CA ALA A 103 5.82 2.35 -1.71
C ALA A 103 6.44 1.30 -0.80
N TYR A 104 5.96 1.25 0.43
CA TYR A 104 6.23 0.15 1.34
C TYR A 104 5.00 -0.73 1.41
N ALA A 105 5.19 -1.97 1.79
CA ALA A 105 4.08 -2.88 2.07
C ALA A 105 4.06 -3.18 3.55
N ALA A 106 2.92 -3.01 4.18
CA ALA A 106 2.72 -3.41 5.57
C ALA A 106 2.16 -4.81 5.56
N LEU A 107 2.82 -5.71 6.27
CA LEU A 107 2.50 -7.11 6.22
C LEU A 107 1.46 -7.45 7.28
N SER A 108 0.26 -7.69 6.83
CA SER A 108 -0.84 -7.99 7.73
C SER A 108 -0.95 -9.49 7.92
N GLU A 109 -1.61 -9.92 8.98
CA GLU A 109 -1.93 -11.32 9.18
C GLU A 109 -3.38 -11.59 8.88
N ARG A 110 -4.04 -10.67 8.21
CA ARG A 110 -5.46 -10.83 7.91
C ARG A 110 -5.66 -11.24 6.48
N THR A 111 -6.77 -11.91 6.24
CA THR A 111 -7.17 -12.20 4.88
C THR A 111 -8.21 -11.18 4.47
N PHE A 112 -8.24 -10.86 3.20
CA PHE A 112 -9.20 -9.92 2.66
C PHE A 112 -10.12 -10.65 1.69
N ASP A 113 -11.30 -10.12 1.52
CA ASP A 113 -12.29 -10.78 0.70
C ASP A 113 -12.34 -10.10 -0.67
N GLY A 114 -11.79 -10.76 -1.66
CA GLY A 114 -11.84 -10.26 -3.03
C GLY A 114 -10.64 -9.43 -3.45
N TYR A 115 -9.66 -9.23 -2.58
CA TYR A 115 -8.45 -8.50 -2.95
C TYR A 115 -7.34 -8.90 -1.99
N GLU A 116 -6.11 -8.58 -2.38
CA GLU A 116 -4.94 -8.95 -1.61
C GLU A 116 -4.16 -7.75 -1.07
N ALA A 117 -4.49 -6.56 -1.51
CA ALA A 117 -3.79 -5.37 -1.05
C ALA A 117 -4.76 -4.21 -0.95
N ILE A 118 -4.46 -3.28 -0.06
CA ILE A 118 -5.25 -2.06 0.09
C ILE A 118 -4.31 -0.91 -0.22
N LEU A 119 -4.63 -0.16 -1.25
CA LEU A 119 -3.82 0.95 -1.72
C LEU A 119 -4.48 2.26 -1.37
N GLN A 120 -3.68 3.31 -1.32
CA GLN A 120 -4.22 4.64 -1.16
C GLN A 120 -4.74 5.11 -2.50
N ASN A 121 -5.97 5.55 -2.54
CA ASN A 121 -6.54 6.00 -3.78
C ASN A 121 -5.73 7.16 -4.36
N THR A 122 -5.23 8.04 -3.49
CA THR A 122 -4.51 9.20 -3.94
C THR A 122 -3.15 8.88 -4.54
N MET A 123 -2.61 7.69 -4.29
CA MET A 123 -1.36 7.31 -4.92
C MET A 123 -1.42 7.42 -6.43
N PHE A 124 -2.58 7.14 -6.98
CA PHE A 124 -2.71 7.09 -8.42
C PHE A 124 -3.56 8.23 -8.96
N ASP A 125 -4.25 8.94 -8.10
CA ASP A 125 -5.06 10.06 -8.53
C ASP A 125 -4.29 11.36 -8.53
N GLY A 126 -3.30 11.47 -7.70
CA GLY A 126 -2.59 12.71 -7.57
C GLY A 126 -1.95 13.17 -8.85
N GLY A 127 -1.70 12.27 -9.73
CA GLY A 127 -1.09 12.65 -10.99
C GLY A 127 -1.99 13.47 -11.84
N ARG A 128 -3.28 13.42 -11.63
CA ARG A 128 -4.06 14.21 -12.48
C ARG A 128 -4.31 15.54 -11.88
N GLY A 129 -4.13 15.69 -10.80
CA GLY A 129 -4.31 16.96 -10.26
C GLY A 129 -3.29 17.84 -10.65
N GLY A 130 -3.23 17.31 -10.99
CA GLY A 130 -2.62 17.77 -11.08
C GLY A 130 -2.43 18.25 -11.75
N ARG A 131 -3.02 17.82 -12.05
CA ARG A 131 -2.98 18.05 -12.48
C ARG A 131 -2.60 18.37 -13.10
N GLY A 132 -2.72 18.16 -13.43
CA GLY A 132 -2.69 18.38 -13.88
C GLY A 132 -2.19 18.44 -14.44
N LEU A 133 -2.33 18.22 -14.64
CA LEU A 133 -2.12 18.30 -15.07
C LEU A 133 -1.62 18.34 -15.59
N SER A 134 -1.64 18.12 -15.80
CA SER A 134 -1.54 18.11 -16.24
C SER A 134 -1.15 18.16 -16.82
N ALA A 135 -1.20 17.99 -17.14
CA ALA A 135 -1.14 18.00 -17.58
C ALA A 135 -0.59 18.14 -18.17
N LYS A 136 -0.68 18.03 -18.27
CA LYS A 136 -0.48 18.18 -18.68
C LYS A 136 -0.05 18.18 -19.07
N ARG A 137 -0.05 18.05 -19.36
CA ARG A 137 -0.07 18.02 -19.56
C ARG A 137 0.13 18.18 -19.91
#